data_b5820f329e99737b0cd387fddf86d413
#
_entry.id   b5820f329e99737b0cd387fddf86d413
#
_cell.length_a   1.000
_cell.length_b   1.000
_cell.length_c   1.000
_cell.angle_alpha   90.00
_cell.angle_beta   90.00
_cell.angle_gamma   90.00
#
_symmetry.space_group_name_H-M   'P 1'
#
loop_
_entity.id
_entity.type
_entity.pdbx_description
1 polymer ?
#
loop_
_entity_poly.entity_id
_entity_poly.type
_entity_poly.pdbx_seq_one_letter_code
_entity_poly.pdbx_strand_id
1 'polypeptide(L)'
;MAAATGLSAAIRKNFLLFIVKQDSDVVQMYGIISFFVPFPFCKFTEIIDNHISAHMTPRQREIIDLIHSEVKPALGCTEPIAVALAVAKATEIIMENCPGDCPDGWRRRADFKIDVQVSANILKNGMGVGIPGTGMVGIPIAAALGAVCGASALGLEVLKNPSPQDVDRAKQLVEAKAVCVSVADTEHLLYVKATVSLEGAHASAELNPYASAVIEDNHDCIVQTSFADRILMSSESAAASADIGTKDYGLSVKEIYDFAIEMPYQDIQFILEDRTLNLALAKEGLAGDYGLKVGKAIRENQQEVFGDDFLSFAMGMTAAASDARMAGCTLPALSNSGSGNQGITVSMPIIAYAIKYEVDDERLARALILSNLVAIHIKSFLGKLSALCGCVVASTGSACGIVYLQGGGLQEICAAIQNMAGNITGMVCDGAKVGCAMKVASGVSCAVQSAVLALRGTCIPSTDGIIEDDVEKTIRNVGKIGSAGMKATDRMILDIMLCK
;
A
#
# COMPACT_ATOMS: atom_id res chain seq x y z
N MET A 1 39.80 6.87 19.38
CA MET A 1 40.04 5.42 19.54
C MET A 1 40.47 5.00 20.95
N ALA A 2 40.11 5.73 22.01
CA ALA A 2 40.61 5.45 23.36
C ALA A 2 39.55 5.52 24.46
N ALA A 3 38.25 5.45 24.15
CA ALA A 3 37.17 5.50 25.16
C ALA A 3 36.25 4.23 25.16
N ALA A 4 36.57 3.20 24.42
CA ALA A 4 35.70 2.00 24.28
C ALA A 4 36.22 0.76 25.07
N THR A 5 37.32 0.87 25.81
CA THR A 5 37.99 -0.29 26.45
C THR A 5 37.71 -0.41 27.97
N GLY A 6 36.82 0.38 28.55
CA GLY A 6 36.61 0.45 30.00
C GLY A 6 35.44 -0.33 30.60
N LEU A 7 34.58 -1.00 29.81
CA LEU A 7 33.52 -1.82 30.39
C LEU A 7 34.04 -3.24 30.72
N SER A 8 33.91 -3.66 32.00
CA SER A 8 34.34 -4.97 32.44
C SER A 8 33.58 -6.10 31.72
N ALA A 9 34.24 -7.24 31.47
CA ALA A 9 33.64 -8.42 30.85
C ALA A 9 32.35 -8.92 31.55
N ALA A 10 32.22 -8.65 32.85
CA ALA A 10 31.03 -8.98 33.62
C ALA A 10 29.82 -8.12 33.25
N ILE A 11 30.03 -6.84 32.94
CA ILE A 11 28.95 -5.93 32.51
C ILE A 11 28.47 -6.33 31.08
N ARG A 12 29.40 -6.69 30.21
CA ARG A 12 29.07 -7.20 28.85
C ARG A 12 28.29 -8.51 28.90
N LYS A 13 28.67 -9.43 29.77
CA LYS A 13 28.00 -10.73 29.91
C LYS A 13 26.59 -10.58 30.52
N ASN A 14 26.40 -9.69 31.48
CA ASN A 14 25.11 -9.43 32.10
C ASN A 14 24.17 -8.66 31.14
N PHE A 15 24.72 -7.78 30.32
CA PHE A 15 23.95 -7.07 29.30
C PHE A 15 23.46 -8.01 28.18
N LEU A 16 24.31 -8.93 27.70
CA LEU A 16 23.90 -9.96 26.75
C LEU A 16 22.88 -10.95 27.36
N LEU A 17 23.04 -11.34 28.63
CA LEU A 17 22.10 -12.23 29.30
C LEU A 17 20.73 -11.58 29.56
N PHE A 18 20.69 -10.26 29.72
CA PHE A 18 19.44 -9.51 29.90
C PHE A 18 18.63 -9.46 28.59
N ILE A 19 19.30 -9.28 27.45
CA ILE A 19 18.65 -9.26 26.12
C ILE A 19 18.09 -10.65 25.75
N VAL A 20 18.75 -11.73 26.13
CA VAL A 20 18.34 -13.11 25.79
C VAL A 20 17.23 -13.64 26.69
N LYS A 21 16.94 -12.99 27.83
CA LYS A 21 15.99 -13.50 28.83
C LYS A 21 14.59 -12.87 28.84
N GLN A 22 14.30 -11.87 28.01
CA GLN A 22 12.99 -11.21 28.00
C GLN A 22 12.47 -10.96 26.59
N ASP A 23 11.86 -11.99 26.02
CA ASP A 23 11.28 -11.96 24.65
C ASP A 23 9.97 -11.16 24.53
N SER A 24 9.38 -10.62 25.62
CA SER A 24 8.08 -9.94 25.56
C SER A 24 8.11 -8.41 25.67
N ASP A 25 9.24 -7.79 26.04
CA ASP A 25 9.30 -6.36 26.38
C ASP A 25 10.30 -5.53 25.53
N VAL A 26 10.76 -6.04 24.40
CA VAL A 26 11.75 -5.37 23.54
C VAL A 26 11.24 -4.01 23.06
N VAL A 27 9.97 -3.89 22.73
CA VAL A 27 9.36 -2.64 22.23
C VAL A 27 9.30 -1.54 23.31
N GLN A 28 9.07 -1.89 24.58
CA GLN A 28 9.08 -0.89 25.68
C GLN A 28 10.50 -0.44 26.05
N MET A 29 11.50 -1.30 25.91
CA MET A 29 12.90 -0.94 26.16
C MET A 29 13.49 0.06 25.15
N TYR A 30 13.02 0.07 23.90
CA TYR A 30 13.45 1.06 22.89
C TYR A 30 13.17 2.51 23.35
N GLY A 31 12.06 2.75 24.05
CA GLY A 31 11.71 4.05 24.60
C GLY A 31 12.58 4.49 25.78
N ILE A 32 13.15 3.57 26.56
CA ILE A 32 13.91 3.85 27.78
C ILE A 32 15.41 4.01 27.48
N ILE A 33 15.95 3.24 26.56
CA ILE A 33 17.39 3.31 26.17
C ILE A 33 17.71 4.59 25.39
N SER A 34 16.76 5.11 24.62
CA SER A 34 16.89 6.38 23.88
C SER A 34 17.14 7.59 24.81
N PHE A 35 16.79 7.49 26.11
CA PHE A 35 16.90 8.61 27.06
C PHE A 35 18.25 8.68 27.80
N PHE A 36 19.05 7.61 27.80
CA PHE A 36 20.22 7.53 28.70
C PHE A 36 21.60 7.39 28.03
N VAL A 37 21.70 7.14 26.72
CA VAL A 37 23.01 6.98 26.07
C VAL A 37 23.00 7.56 24.65
N PRO A 38 23.82 8.58 24.34
CA PRO A 38 23.98 9.05 22.97
C PRO A 38 24.91 8.10 22.21
N PHE A 39 24.40 6.95 21.77
CA PHE A 39 25.07 6.07 20.83
C PHE A 39 24.43 6.24 19.44
N PRO A 40 25.19 6.24 18.35
CA PRO A 40 24.62 6.35 17.02
C PRO A 40 23.76 5.10 16.71
N PHE A 41 22.47 5.31 16.60
CA PHE A 41 21.41 4.31 16.36
C PHE A 41 21.74 3.37 15.16
N CYS A 42 22.44 3.88 14.13
CA CYS A 42 22.88 3.12 12.97
C CYS A 42 23.78 1.91 13.27
N LYS A 43 24.57 1.94 14.33
CA LYS A 43 25.47 0.80 14.63
C LYS A 43 24.80 -0.33 15.41
N PHE A 44 23.67 -0.04 16.06
CA PHE A 44 22.95 -1.07 16.83
C PHE A 44 22.01 -1.86 15.92
N THR A 45 21.39 -1.20 14.94
CA THR A 45 20.67 -1.87 13.85
C THR A 45 21.59 -2.74 13.02
N GLU A 46 22.78 -2.27 12.64
CA GLU A 46 23.77 -3.09 11.90
C GLU A 46 24.23 -4.35 12.67
N ILE A 47 24.28 -4.32 14.00
CA ILE A 47 24.67 -5.48 14.83
C ILE A 47 23.52 -6.49 14.92
N ILE A 48 22.28 -6.03 15.05
CA ILE A 48 21.08 -6.88 15.06
C ILE A 48 20.86 -7.47 13.66
N ASP A 49 20.97 -6.68 12.60
CA ASP A 49 20.87 -7.12 11.21
C ASP A 49 21.95 -8.15 10.86
N ASN A 50 23.17 -7.99 11.35
CA ASN A 50 24.24 -8.96 11.16
C ASN A 50 24.07 -10.27 11.95
N HIS A 51 23.37 -10.26 13.09
CA HIS A 51 23.08 -11.50 13.84
C HIS A 51 21.88 -12.27 13.26
N ILE A 52 20.86 -11.58 12.78
CA ILE A 52 19.71 -12.19 12.07
C ILE A 52 20.16 -12.74 10.71
N SER A 53 21.09 -12.05 10.03
CA SER A 53 21.59 -12.41 8.69
C SER A 53 22.47 -13.66 8.61
N ALA A 54 23.03 -14.16 9.71
CA ALA A 54 24.06 -15.19 9.69
C ALA A 54 23.54 -16.59 9.27
N HIS A 55 22.22 -16.80 9.28
CA HIS A 55 21.60 -18.10 9.01
C HIS A 55 20.82 -18.18 7.70
N MET A 56 20.55 -17.05 7.04
CA MET A 56 19.77 -17.01 5.81
C MET A 56 20.63 -17.20 4.57
N THR A 57 20.13 -17.96 3.60
CA THR A 57 20.69 -17.98 2.26
C THR A 57 20.52 -16.63 1.57
N PRO A 58 21.34 -16.28 0.56
CA PRO A 58 21.16 -15.04 -0.21
C PRO A 58 19.72 -14.93 -0.79
N ARG A 59 19.16 -16.04 -1.28
CA ARG A 59 17.80 -16.04 -1.84
C ARG A 59 16.72 -15.78 -0.79
N GLN A 60 16.84 -16.35 0.39
CA GLN A 60 15.91 -16.06 1.50
C GLN A 60 15.95 -14.58 1.90
N ARG A 61 17.13 -13.97 1.90
CA ARG A 61 17.29 -12.53 2.17
C ARG A 61 16.63 -11.67 1.08
N GLU A 62 16.85 -12.01 -0.19
CA GLU A 62 16.18 -11.35 -1.31
C GLU A 62 14.64 -11.38 -1.17
N ILE A 63 14.08 -12.51 -0.72
CA ILE A 63 12.64 -12.64 -0.51
C ILE A 63 12.17 -11.78 0.68
N ILE A 64 12.91 -11.75 1.80
CA ILE A 64 12.60 -10.86 2.93
C ILE A 64 12.65 -9.39 2.50
N ASP A 65 13.70 -8.97 1.79
CA ASP A 65 13.85 -7.62 1.28
C ASP A 65 12.72 -7.26 0.31
N LEU A 66 12.30 -8.21 -0.52
CA LEU A 66 11.14 -8.05 -1.39
C LEU A 66 9.85 -7.82 -0.58
N ILE A 67 9.59 -8.61 0.46
CA ILE A 67 8.42 -8.42 1.32
C ILE A 67 8.47 -7.01 1.93
N HIS A 68 9.58 -6.60 2.53
CA HIS A 68 9.72 -5.25 3.11
C HIS A 68 9.58 -4.13 2.07
N SER A 69 9.94 -4.39 0.81
CA SER A 69 9.78 -3.41 -0.26
C SER A 69 8.34 -3.27 -0.74
N GLU A 70 7.56 -4.35 -0.74
CA GLU A 70 6.21 -4.41 -1.32
C GLU A 70 5.09 -4.37 -0.26
N VAL A 71 5.40 -4.67 1.01
CA VAL A 71 4.44 -4.65 2.14
C VAL A 71 4.83 -3.53 3.08
N LYS A 72 4.07 -2.43 3.02
CA LYS A 72 4.40 -1.18 3.75
C LYS A 72 3.15 -0.51 4.31
N PRO A 73 3.24 0.16 5.47
CA PRO A 73 2.18 1.04 5.94
C PRO A 73 1.88 2.14 4.92
N ALA A 74 0.61 2.39 4.66
CA ALA A 74 0.13 3.44 3.77
C ALA A 74 -1.10 4.14 4.34
N LEU A 75 -1.06 5.46 4.38
CA LEU A 75 -2.17 6.30 4.82
C LEU A 75 -2.99 6.76 3.62
N GLY A 76 -4.26 6.36 3.55
CA GLY A 76 -5.12 6.70 2.42
C GLY A 76 -4.74 5.95 1.14
N CYS A 77 -5.04 6.55 -0.03
CA CYS A 77 -4.71 5.99 -1.35
C CYS A 77 -3.42 6.61 -1.89
N THR A 78 -2.56 5.78 -2.46
CA THR A 78 -1.22 6.18 -2.88
C THR A 78 -1.21 7.19 -4.03
N GLU A 79 -2.20 7.15 -4.92
CA GLU A 79 -2.26 8.05 -6.07
C GLU A 79 -2.51 9.52 -5.70
N PRO A 80 -3.53 9.88 -4.87
CA PRO A 80 -3.64 11.25 -4.37
C PRO A 80 -2.47 11.67 -3.48
N ILE A 81 -1.88 10.73 -2.75
CA ILE A 81 -0.71 11.00 -1.90
C ILE A 81 0.52 11.35 -2.74
N ALA A 82 0.74 10.67 -3.88
CA ALA A 82 1.81 11.03 -4.81
C ALA A 82 1.62 12.46 -5.35
N VAL A 83 0.38 12.86 -5.65
CA VAL A 83 0.07 14.24 -6.03
C VAL A 83 0.38 15.22 -4.90
N ALA A 84 -0.06 14.92 -3.68
CA ALA A 84 0.23 15.76 -2.51
C ALA A 84 1.74 15.87 -2.26
N LEU A 85 2.49 14.80 -2.47
CA LEU A 85 3.96 14.76 -2.33
C LEU A 85 4.64 15.68 -3.38
N ALA A 86 4.23 15.57 -4.64
CA ALA A 86 4.77 16.45 -5.70
C ALA A 86 4.45 17.93 -5.42
N VAL A 87 3.22 18.24 -5.00
CA VAL A 87 2.82 19.61 -4.64
C VAL A 87 3.58 20.10 -3.40
N ALA A 88 3.73 19.27 -2.36
CA ALA A 88 4.49 19.62 -1.15
C ALA A 88 5.94 19.97 -1.51
N LYS A 89 6.59 19.12 -2.35
CA LYS A 89 7.96 19.37 -2.80
C LYS A 89 8.10 20.65 -3.59
N ALA A 90 7.19 20.91 -4.54
CA ALA A 90 7.18 22.17 -5.30
C ALA A 90 7.00 23.38 -4.37
N THR A 91 6.13 23.28 -3.37
CA THR A 91 5.91 24.34 -2.38
C THR A 91 7.15 24.61 -1.53
N GLU A 92 7.84 23.55 -1.07
CA GLU A 92 9.09 23.67 -0.32
C GLU A 92 10.18 24.37 -1.14
N ILE A 93 10.29 24.07 -2.43
CA ILE A 93 11.25 24.71 -3.33
C ILE A 93 10.97 26.22 -3.44
N ILE A 94 9.72 26.64 -3.51
CA ILE A 94 9.36 28.08 -3.48
C ILE A 94 9.86 28.70 -2.18
N MET A 95 9.65 28.03 -1.03
CA MET A 95 10.09 28.55 0.28
C MET A 95 11.61 28.73 0.34
N GLU A 96 12.36 27.74 -0.15
CA GLU A 96 13.81 27.75 -0.13
C GLU A 96 14.43 28.82 -1.04
N ASN A 97 13.72 29.23 -2.09
CA ASN A 97 14.25 30.12 -3.12
C ASN A 97 13.61 31.53 -3.15
N CYS A 98 12.55 31.78 -2.36
CA CYS A 98 11.98 33.12 -2.24
C CYS A 98 12.79 33.95 -1.24
N PRO A 99 13.33 35.13 -1.63
CA PRO A 99 14.00 36.03 -0.70
C PRO A 99 13.00 36.67 0.26
N GLY A 100 13.10 36.37 1.52
CA GLY A 100 12.33 36.96 2.60
C GLY A 100 12.09 36.00 3.73
N ASP A 101 12.01 36.52 4.97
CA ASP A 101 11.55 35.73 6.13
C ASP A 101 10.10 35.34 5.89
N CYS A 102 9.85 34.10 5.52
CA CYS A 102 8.50 33.54 5.47
C CYS A 102 8.01 33.37 6.91
N PRO A 103 7.09 34.20 7.43
CA PRO A 103 6.64 34.09 8.80
C PRO A 103 5.92 32.77 9.04
N ASP A 104 5.98 32.26 10.26
CA ASP A 104 5.29 31.06 10.67
C ASP A 104 3.83 31.05 10.19
N GLY A 105 3.41 29.96 9.56
CA GLY A 105 2.06 29.79 9.03
C GLY A 105 1.75 30.51 7.72
N TRP A 106 2.77 31.01 6.99
CA TRP A 106 2.55 31.69 5.71
C TRP A 106 1.83 30.80 4.68
N ARG A 107 2.10 29.50 4.63
CA ARG A 107 1.42 28.53 3.74
C ARG A 107 -0.11 28.59 3.87
N ARG A 108 -0.63 28.84 5.09
CA ARG A 108 -2.07 28.99 5.33
C ARG A 108 -2.64 30.29 4.80
N ARG A 109 -1.79 31.29 4.54
CA ARG A 109 -2.17 32.63 4.08
C ARG A 109 -1.83 32.87 2.61
N ALA A 110 -0.99 32.05 2.03
CA ALA A 110 -0.55 32.20 0.66
C ALA A 110 -1.69 31.91 -0.33
N ASP A 111 -1.77 32.69 -1.38
CA ASP A 111 -2.67 32.46 -2.50
C ASP A 111 -1.93 31.59 -3.52
N PHE A 112 -2.19 30.30 -3.44
CA PHE A 112 -1.63 29.32 -4.34
C PHE A 112 -2.45 29.21 -5.62
N LYS A 113 -1.74 29.00 -6.74
CA LYS A 113 -2.29 28.38 -7.94
C LYS A 113 -1.53 27.10 -8.20
N ILE A 114 -2.25 26.01 -8.29
CA ILE A 114 -1.70 24.67 -8.36
C ILE A 114 -2.18 24.02 -9.65
N ASP A 115 -1.25 23.70 -10.54
CA ASP A 115 -1.51 22.94 -11.75
C ASP A 115 -0.90 21.54 -11.61
N VAL A 116 -1.74 20.53 -11.81
CA VAL A 116 -1.36 19.11 -11.66
C VAL A 116 -1.66 18.38 -12.94
N GLN A 117 -0.62 17.85 -13.56
CA GLN A 117 -0.71 16.99 -14.74
C GLN A 117 -0.42 15.56 -14.31
N VAL A 118 -1.33 14.64 -14.58
CA VAL A 118 -1.22 13.24 -14.13
C VAL A 118 -1.47 12.27 -15.26
N SER A 119 -0.86 11.09 -15.18
CA SER A 119 -1.23 10.00 -16.08
C SER A 119 -2.70 9.60 -15.91
N ALA A 120 -3.26 9.03 -16.95
CA ALA A 120 -4.64 8.54 -16.97
C ALA A 120 -4.96 7.62 -15.78
N ASN A 121 -4.03 6.77 -15.38
CA ASN A 121 -4.19 5.85 -14.25
C ASN A 121 -4.18 6.55 -12.89
N ILE A 122 -3.32 7.54 -12.69
CA ILE A 122 -3.33 8.37 -11.47
C ILE A 122 -4.67 9.11 -11.36
N LEU A 123 -5.16 9.70 -12.46
CA LEU A 123 -6.46 10.37 -12.46
C LEU A 123 -7.58 9.38 -12.11
N LYS A 124 -7.68 8.27 -12.83
CA LYS A 124 -8.70 7.23 -12.62
C LYS A 124 -8.76 6.77 -11.16
N ASN A 125 -7.62 6.50 -10.55
CA ASN A 125 -7.54 5.97 -9.19
C ASN A 125 -7.66 7.05 -8.11
N GLY A 126 -7.33 8.30 -8.43
CA GLY A 126 -7.36 9.42 -7.48
C GLY A 126 -8.70 10.16 -7.40
N MET A 127 -9.57 10.07 -8.43
CA MET A 127 -10.78 10.91 -8.54
C MET A 127 -11.81 10.69 -7.43
N GLY A 128 -12.02 9.46 -6.99
CA GLY A 128 -13.17 9.09 -6.16
C GLY A 128 -12.84 8.62 -4.76
N VAL A 129 -11.60 8.72 -4.33
CA VAL A 129 -11.16 8.21 -3.02
C VAL A 129 -11.13 9.30 -1.97
N GLY A 130 -11.56 8.97 -0.75
CA GLY A 130 -11.52 9.87 0.41
C GLY A 130 -10.09 10.24 0.81
N ILE A 131 -9.87 11.51 1.07
CA ILE A 131 -8.59 12.03 1.56
C ILE A 131 -8.64 12.10 3.08
N PRO A 132 -7.67 11.46 3.79
CA PRO A 132 -7.70 11.32 5.24
C PRO A 132 -7.93 12.64 5.98
N GLY A 133 -8.88 12.62 6.91
CA GLY A 133 -9.19 13.75 7.79
C GLY A 133 -9.92 14.92 7.15
N THR A 134 -10.23 14.90 5.83
CA THR A 134 -10.84 16.04 5.13
C THR A 134 -12.36 15.96 5.00
N GLY A 135 -12.92 14.76 4.98
CA GLY A 135 -14.31 14.52 4.57
C GLY A 135 -14.58 14.80 3.08
N MET A 136 -13.53 15.00 2.28
CA MET A 136 -13.60 15.24 0.84
C MET A 136 -12.90 14.12 0.05
N VAL A 137 -13.18 14.06 -1.24
CA VAL A 137 -12.63 13.05 -2.16
C VAL A 137 -11.81 13.71 -3.26
N GLY A 138 -10.85 12.99 -3.79
CA GLY A 138 -10.21 13.30 -5.05
C GLY A 138 -8.88 14.05 -4.96
N ILE A 139 -8.26 14.19 -6.13
CA ILE A 139 -6.95 14.81 -6.30
C ILE A 139 -6.92 16.29 -5.88
N PRO A 140 -7.95 17.12 -6.16
CA PRO A 140 -7.87 18.55 -5.84
C PRO A 140 -7.62 18.84 -4.37
N ILE A 141 -8.32 18.16 -3.45
CA ILE A 141 -8.11 18.38 -2.00
C ILE A 141 -6.77 17.83 -1.52
N ALA A 142 -6.27 16.72 -2.09
CA ALA A 142 -4.95 16.19 -1.78
C ALA A 142 -3.83 17.17 -2.22
N ALA A 143 -3.95 17.74 -3.41
CA ALA A 143 -3.03 18.75 -3.93
C ALA A 143 -3.04 20.02 -3.04
N ALA A 144 -4.22 20.52 -2.69
CA ALA A 144 -4.36 21.68 -1.82
C ALA A 144 -3.71 21.46 -0.44
N LEU A 145 -3.93 20.28 0.18
CA LEU A 145 -3.26 19.91 1.45
C LEU A 145 -1.74 19.83 1.29
N GLY A 146 -1.25 19.26 0.18
CA GLY A 146 0.17 19.22 -0.13
C GLY A 146 0.82 20.62 -0.07
N ALA A 147 0.15 21.62 -0.63
CA ALA A 147 0.61 23.02 -0.58
C ALA A 147 0.53 23.60 0.83
N VAL A 148 -0.58 23.38 1.54
CA VAL A 148 -0.85 24.04 2.84
C VAL A 148 0.01 23.46 3.97
N CYS A 149 0.15 22.15 4.05
CA CYS A 149 0.79 21.47 5.19
C CYS A 149 1.66 20.26 4.83
N GLY A 150 1.77 19.91 3.55
CA GLY A 150 2.55 18.74 3.14
C GLY A 150 4.02 18.84 3.51
N ALA A 151 4.61 17.74 3.97
CA ALA A 151 6.02 17.60 4.29
C ALA A 151 6.63 16.52 3.39
N SER A 152 7.37 16.91 2.33
CA SER A 152 7.87 15.96 1.31
C SER A 152 8.83 14.93 1.86
N ALA A 153 9.56 15.25 2.92
CA ALA A 153 10.48 14.33 3.60
C ALA A 153 9.79 13.09 4.19
N LEU A 154 8.45 13.13 4.39
CA LEU A 154 7.67 12.01 4.90
C LEU A 154 7.21 11.03 3.80
N GLY A 155 7.58 11.27 2.53
CA GLY A 155 7.20 10.39 1.43
C GLY A 155 5.70 10.13 1.36
N LEU A 156 5.27 8.88 1.41
CA LEU A 156 3.85 8.51 1.36
C LEU A 156 3.04 8.84 2.63
N GLU A 157 3.67 9.38 3.66
CA GLU A 157 3.01 9.96 4.84
C GLU A 157 2.97 11.51 4.78
N VAL A 158 3.16 12.13 3.61
CA VAL A 158 3.25 13.59 3.39
C VAL A 158 2.09 14.39 4.00
N LEU A 159 0.91 13.80 4.13
CA LEU A 159 -0.29 14.38 4.74
C LEU A 159 -0.56 13.86 6.16
N LYS A 160 0.47 13.44 6.90
CA LYS A 160 0.32 12.94 8.26
C LYS A 160 -0.16 14.05 9.20
N ASN A 161 -1.30 13.82 9.84
CA ASN A 161 -1.87 14.69 10.88
C ASN A 161 -2.10 16.17 10.44
N PRO A 162 -2.84 16.46 9.36
CA PRO A 162 -3.22 17.82 9.04
C PRO A 162 -4.08 18.40 10.17
N SER A 163 -3.83 19.65 10.55
CA SER A 163 -4.68 20.32 11.53
C SER A 163 -6.04 20.67 10.93
N PRO A 164 -7.11 20.88 11.73
CA PRO A 164 -8.40 21.35 11.22
C PRO A 164 -8.26 22.65 10.41
N GLN A 165 -7.37 23.55 10.80
CA GLN A 165 -7.11 24.79 10.09
C GLN A 165 -6.47 24.55 8.71
N ASP A 166 -5.57 23.56 8.58
CA ASP A 166 -4.98 23.18 7.30
C ASP A 166 -6.04 22.62 6.36
N VAL A 167 -6.92 21.78 6.90
CA VAL A 167 -8.04 21.18 6.14
C VAL A 167 -9.00 22.28 5.66
N ASP A 168 -9.39 23.22 6.53
CA ASP A 168 -10.27 24.32 6.16
C ASP A 168 -9.64 25.21 5.09
N ARG A 169 -8.34 25.52 5.20
CA ARG A 169 -7.62 26.29 4.17
C ARG A 169 -7.54 25.52 2.84
N ALA A 170 -7.26 24.23 2.86
CA ALA A 170 -7.23 23.43 1.65
C ALA A 170 -8.61 23.38 0.97
N LYS A 171 -9.70 23.27 1.72
CA LYS A 171 -11.08 23.37 1.19
C LYS A 171 -11.33 24.70 0.50
N GLN A 172 -10.91 25.81 1.10
CA GLN A 172 -11.02 27.14 0.50
C GLN A 172 -10.29 27.25 -0.83
N LEU A 173 -9.08 26.66 -0.95
CA LEU A 173 -8.34 26.64 -2.21
C LEU A 173 -9.08 25.85 -3.30
N VAL A 174 -9.69 24.73 -2.93
CA VAL A 174 -10.50 23.93 -3.87
C VAL A 174 -11.76 24.69 -4.31
N GLU A 175 -12.47 25.33 -3.37
CA GLU A 175 -13.66 26.15 -3.65
C GLU A 175 -13.32 27.36 -4.53
N ALA A 176 -12.18 27.99 -4.30
CA ALA A 176 -11.66 29.08 -5.11
C ALA A 176 -11.15 28.64 -6.50
N LYS A 177 -11.23 27.33 -6.82
CA LYS A 177 -10.69 26.75 -8.07
C LYS A 177 -9.20 27.04 -8.29
N ALA A 178 -8.45 27.15 -7.20
CA ALA A 178 -7.00 27.34 -7.24
C ALA A 178 -6.23 26.10 -7.68
N VAL A 179 -6.89 24.93 -7.69
CA VAL A 179 -6.30 23.66 -8.13
C VAL A 179 -6.91 23.25 -9.47
N CYS A 180 -6.05 23.09 -10.48
CA CYS A 180 -6.40 22.54 -11.78
C CYS A 180 -5.76 21.16 -11.92
N VAL A 181 -6.52 20.18 -12.40
CA VAL A 181 -6.03 18.82 -12.65
C VAL A 181 -6.32 18.46 -14.09
N SER A 182 -5.30 17.98 -14.79
CA SER A 182 -5.40 17.58 -16.20
C SER A 182 -4.68 16.26 -16.46
N VAL A 183 -5.03 15.60 -17.57
CA VAL A 183 -4.33 14.38 -18.02
C VAL A 183 -3.08 14.81 -18.79
N ALA A 184 -1.95 14.23 -18.41
CA ALA A 184 -0.70 14.40 -19.14
C ALA A 184 -0.66 13.50 -20.37
N ASP A 185 -0.08 14.00 -21.47
CA ASP A 185 0.28 13.19 -22.62
C ASP A 185 1.61 12.46 -22.31
N THR A 186 1.49 11.25 -21.80
CA THR A 186 2.65 10.46 -21.34
C THR A 186 2.40 8.96 -21.51
N GLU A 187 3.46 8.22 -21.78
CA GLU A 187 3.44 6.76 -21.81
C GLU A 187 3.62 6.14 -20.41
N HIS A 188 4.06 6.91 -19.40
CA HIS A 188 4.21 6.43 -18.04
C HIS A 188 2.84 6.12 -17.42
N LEU A 189 2.69 4.90 -16.91
CA LEU A 189 1.47 4.49 -16.20
C LEU A 189 1.28 5.27 -14.89
N LEU A 190 2.40 5.65 -14.25
CA LEU A 190 2.45 6.48 -13.07
C LEU A 190 3.27 7.73 -13.38
N TYR A 191 2.58 8.86 -13.51
CA TYR A 191 3.17 10.16 -13.76
C TYR A 191 2.40 11.25 -13.01
N VAL A 192 3.12 12.09 -12.31
CA VAL A 192 2.59 13.31 -11.68
C VAL A 192 3.57 14.44 -11.92
N LYS A 193 3.12 15.53 -12.54
CA LYS A 193 3.82 16.80 -12.55
C LYS A 193 2.97 17.84 -11.83
N ALA A 194 3.46 18.35 -10.72
CA ALA A 194 2.83 19.43 -9.99
C ALA A 194 3.62 20.72 -10.22
N THR A 195 2.92 21.78 -10.61
CA THR A 195 3.46 23.13 -10.69
C THR A 195 2.69 24.00 -9.70
N VAL A 196 3.40 24.62 -8.78
CA VAL A 196 2.85 25.54 -7.78
C VAL A 196 3.36 26.93 -8.07
N SER A 197 2.48 27.91 -8.06
CA SER A 197 2.82 29.34 -8.14
C SER A 197 2.13 30.12 -7.03
N LEU A 198 2.74 31.23 -6.62
CA LEU A 198 2.17 32.16 -5.66
C LEU A 198 1.55 33.33 -6.43
N GLU A 199 0.32 33.73 -6.06
CA GLU A 199 -0.37 34.92 -6.57
C GLU A 199 -0.53 35.95 -5.44
N GLY A 200 -0.65 37.23 -5.76
CA GLY A 200 -0.97 38.31 -4.82
C GLY A 200 0.21 39.01 -4.15
N ALA A 201 -0.03 39.63 -2.97
CA ALA A 201 0.88 40.54 -2.28
C ALA A 201 2.23 39.95 -1.80
N HIS A 202 2.39 38.62 -1.88
CA HIS A 202 3.64 37.94 -1.57
C HIS A 202 4.50 37.68 -2.81
N ALA A 203 3.97 37.95 -4.02
CA ALA A 203 4.76 38.03 -5.23
C ALA A 203 5.37 39.42 -5.29
N SER A 204 6.69 39.57 -5.26
CA SER A 204 7.32 40.81 -5.66
C SER A 204 6.82 41.15 -7.07
N ALA A 205 6.48 42.43 -7.34
CA ALA A 205 5.79 42.86 -8.55
C ALA A 205 6.46 42.46 -9.89
N GLU A 206 7.61 41.84 -9.85
CA GLU A 206 8.40 41.42 -11.01
C GLU A 206 8.50 39.89 -11.21
N LEU A 207 8.12 39.05 -10.23
CA LEU A 207 8.22 37.60 -10.36
C LEU A 207 7.10 36.91 -9.57
N ASN A 208 6.15 36.27 -10.27
CA ASN A 208 5.32 35.21 -9.69
C ASN A 208 6.20 33.99 -9.53
N PRO A 209 6.71 33.67 -8.33
CA PRO A 209 7.58 32.52 -8.16
C PRO A 209 6.79 31.24 -8.37
N TYR A 210 7.33 30.34 -9.18
CA TYR A 210 6.77 29.03 -9.39
C TYR A 210 7.84 27.95 -9.29
N ALA A 211 7.43 26.78 -8.87
CA ALA A 211 8.28 25.60 -8.83
C ALA A 211 7.50 24.37 -9.29
N SER A 212 8.21 23.38 -9.78
CA SER A 212 7.61 22.11 -10.13
C SER A 212 8.36 20.93 -9.56
N ALA A 213 7.62 19.82 -9.37
CA ALA A 213 8.16 18.52 -9.07
C ALA A 213 7.48 17.45 -9.94
N VAL A 214 8.27 16.46 -10.38
CA VAL A 214 7.80 15.35 -11.22
C VAL A 214 8.06 14.04 -10.49
N ILE A 215 7.04 13.19 -10.44
CA ILE A 215 7.10 11.83 -9.91
C ILE A 215 6.82 10.85 -11.05
N GLU A 216 7.66 9.81 -11.19
CA GLU A 216 7.51 8.78 -12.22
C GLU A 216 7.72 7.38 -11.63
N ASP A 217 7.01 6.40 -12.20
CA ASP A 217 7.14 4.95 -12.01
C ASP A 217 6.89 4.41 -10.59
N ASN A 218 7.16 5.18 -9.55
CA ASN A 218 6.81 4.90 -8.16
C ASN A 218 6.15 6.12 -7.53
N HIS A 219 5.19 5.89 -6.62
CA HIS A 219 4.40 6.97 -6.00
C HIS A 219 5.23 7.96 -5.16
N ASP A 220 6.44 7.61 -4.77
CA ASP A 220 7.38 8.41 -3.97
C ASP A 220 8.69 8.75 -4.70
N CYS A 221 8.83 8.40 -5.98
CA CYS A 221 10.02 8.65 -6.78
C CYS A 221 9.97 10.03 -7.45
N ILE A 222 10.50 11.05 -6.80
CA ILE A 222 10.67 12.37 -7.39
C ILE A 222 11.87 12.31 -8.34
N VAL A 223 11.63 12.45 -9.65
CA VAL A 223 12.64 12.39 -10.70
C VAL A 223 13.16 13.74 -11.15
N GLN A 224 12.35 14.79 -11.01
CA GLN A 224 12.75 16.14 -11.41
C GLN A 224 12.15 17.19 -10.50
N THR A 225 12.93 18.23 -10.22
CA THR A 225 12.45 19.44 -9.58
C THR A 225 12.97 20.69 -10.29
N SER A 226 12.18 21.76 -10.31
CA SER A 226 12.60 23.05 -10.88
C SER A 226 12.09 24.24 -10.05
N PHE A 227 12.83 25.36 -10.14
CA PHE A 227 12.39 26.67 -9.69
C PHE A 227 12.47 27.64 -10.86
N ALA A 228 11.37 28.27 -11.21
CA ALA A 228 11.21 28.98 -12.46
C ALA A 228 11.66 28.08 -13.64
N ASP A 229 12.49 28.58 -14.54
CA ASP A 229 13.00 27.84 -15.70
C ASP A 229 14.26 27.00 -15.39
N ARG A 230 14.75 27.02 -14.14
CA ARG A 230 15.96 26.33 -13.74
C ARG A 230 15.65 24.95 -13.13
N ILE A 231 16.16 23.91 -13.75
CA ILE A 231 16.16 22.54 -13.18
C ILE A 231 17.11 22.53 -11.98
N LEU A 232 16.60 22.13 -10.82
CA LEU A 232 17.38 21.97 -9.58
C LEU A 232 17.88 20.55 -9.39
N MET A 233 17.05 19.58 -9.75
CA MET A 233 17.35 18.17 -9.71
C MET A 233 16.75 17.50 -10.95
N SER A 234 17.51 16.63 -11.57
CA SER A 234 17.04 15.70 -12.58
C SER A 234 17.79 14.40 -12.35
N SER A 235 17.06 13.33 -11.99
CA SER A 235 17.56 11.98 -12.05
C SER A 235 17.01 11.36 -13.34
N GLU A 236 17.88 10.73 -14.13
CA GLU A 236 17.35 9.85 -15.18
C GLU A 236 16.48 8.80 -14.46
N SER A 237 15.17 8.78 -14.73
CA SER A 237 14.34 7.61 -14.47
C SER A 237 15.13 6.43 -15.02
N ALA A 238 15.36 5.40 -14.22
CA ALA A 238 16.08 4.21 -14.69
C ALA A 238 15.38 3.80 -16.00
N ALA A 239 16.12 4.03 -17.10
CA ALA A 239 15.61 4.11 -18.46
C ALA A 239 14.47 3.14 -18.67
N ALA A 240 13.33 3.65 -19.14
CA ALA A 240 12.18 2.88 -19.56
C ALA A 240 12.65 1.68 -20.40
N SER A 241 12.91 0.57 -19.74
CA SER A 241 12.91 -0.71 -20.43
C SER A 241 11.48 -0.84 -20.94
N ALA A 242 11.32 -1.12 -22.21
CA ALA A 242 10.04 -1.20 -22.91
C ALA A 242 9.06 -2.26 -22.35
N ASP A 243 9.32 -2.79 -21.18
CA ASP A 243 8.51 -3.69 -20.37
C ASP A 243 7.88 -2.87 -19.23
N ILE A 244 6.93 -2.02 -19.63
CA ILE A 244 6.24 -1.08 -18.73
C ILE A 244 5.48 -1.85 -17.65
N GLY A 245 6.08 -2.00 -16.50
CA GLY A 245 5.37 -2.31 -15.26
C GLY A 245 5.34 -3.76 -14.79
N THR A 246 5.86 -4.72 -15.54
CA THR A 246 6.02 -6.11 -15.07
C THR A 246 7.46 -6.31 -14.58
N LYS A 247 7.64 -6.77 -13.34
CA LYS A 247 8.96 -7.09 -12.79
C LYS A 247 8.92 -8.53 -12.30
N ASP A 248 9.44 -9.45 -13.10
CA ASP A 248 9.57 -10.84 -12.68
C ASP A 248 10.62 -10.93 -11.57
N TYR A 249 10.17 -11.31 -10.38
CA TYR A 249 11.05 -11.53 -9.22
C TYR A 249 11.68 -12.93 -9.20
N GLY A 250 11.42 -13.74 -10.23
CA GLY A 250 11.89 -15.11 -10.33
C GLY A 250 11.33 -16.03 -9.24
N LEU A 251 10.14 -15.69 -8.69
CA LEU A 251 9.45 -16.52 -7.71
C LEU A 251 8.66 -17.63 -8.42
N SER A 252 8.40 -18.70 -7.66
CA SER A 252 7.40 -19.71 -8.02
C SER A 252 6.52 -20.02 -6.81
N VAL A 253 5.32 -20.53 -7.05
CA VAL A 253 4.38 -20.95 -5.99
C VAL A 253 5.04 -21.97 -5.06
N LYS A 254 5.84 -22.88 -5.61
CA LYS A 254 6.60 -23.85 -4.82
C LYS A 254 7.63 -23.18 -3.91
N GLU A 255 8.44 -22.27 -4.45
CA GLU A 255 9.45 -21.54 -3.67
C GLU A 255 8.80 -20.71 -2.56
N ILE A 256 7.68 -20.05 -2.86
CA ILE A 256 6.90 -19.25 -1.90
C ILE A 256 6.37 -20.16 -0.76
N TYR A 257 5.85 -21.34 -1.11
CA TYR A 257 5.36 -22.31 -0.13
C TYR A 257 6.49 -22.80 0.76
N ASP A 258 7.58 -23.30 0.16
CA ASP A 258 8.75 -23.80 0.90
C ASP A 258 9.29 -22.70 1.83
N PHE A 259 9.44 -21.47 1.34
CA PHE A 259 9.88 -20.32 2.14
C PHE A 259 8.96 -20.08 3.35
N ALA A 260 7.65 -20.03 3.14
CA ALA A 260 6.69 -19.77 4.22
C ALA A 260 6.71 -20.85 5.31
N ILE A 261 6.99 -22.11 4.94
CA ILE A 261 7.00 -23.25 5.88
C ILE A 261 8.35 -23.39 6.59
N GLU A 262 9.46 -23.17 5.88
CA GLU A 262 10.81 -23.51 6.36
C GLU A 262 11.49 -22.36 7.11
N MET A 263 11.09 -21.11 6.85
CA MET A 263 11.72 -19.96 7.52
C MET A 263 11.53 -20.01 9.04
N PRO A 264 12.58 -19.71 9.83
CA PRO A 264 12.44 -19.53 11.27
C PRO A 264 11.39 -18.45 11.60
N TYR A 265 10.55 -18.71 12.59
CA TYR A 265 9.49 -17.78 12.98
C TYR A 265 10.02 -16.38 13.31
N GLN A 266 11.17 -16.29 13.97
CA GLN A 266 11.81 -15.01 14.34
C GLN A 266 12.10 -14.12 13.14
N ASP A 267 12.35 -14.73 11.97
CA ASP A 267 12.70 -14.00 10.75
C ASP A 267 11.47 -13.52 9.95
N ILE A 268 10.28 -14.08 10.26
CA ILE A 268 9.03 -13.76 9.55
C ILE A 268 7.95 -13.12 10.44
N GLN A 269 8.15 -13.05 11.75
CA GLN A 269 7.17 -12.51 12.69
C GLN A 269 6.81 -11.04 12.43
N PHE A 270 7.66 -10.28 11.75
CA PHE A 270 7.38 -8.90 11.39
C PHE A 270 6.08 -8.74 10.58
N ILE A 271 5.69 -9.79 9.82
CA ILE A 271 4.45 -9.77 9.02
C ILE A 271 3.18 -9.67 9.88
N LEU A 272 3.27 -9.93 11.18
CA LEU A 272 2.15 -9.76 12.12
C LEU A 272 1.72 -8.28 12.28
N GLU A 273 2.50 -7.34 11.74
CA GLU A 273 2.08 -5.93 11.61
C GLU A 273 0.80 -5.82 10.76
N ASP A 274 0.59 -6.71 9.78
CA ASP A 274 -0.67 -6.86 9.04
C ASP A 274 -1.88 -6.94 9.97
N ARG A 275 -1.77 -7.79 11.01
CA ARG A 275 -2.84 -7.93 12.02
C ARG A 275 -3.04 -6.63 12.78
N THR A 276 -1.97 -5.99 13.19
CA THR A 276 -2.06 -4.78 14.01
C THR A 276 -2.76 -3.64 13.26
N LEU A 277 -2.32 -3.35 12.04
CA LEU A 277 -2.83 -2.21 11.28
C LEU A 277 -4.19 -2.50 10.63
N ASN A 278 -4.30 -3.61 9.91
CA ASN A 278 -5.51 -3.90 9.14
C ASN A 278 -6.70 -4.29 10.04
N LEU A 279 -6.45 -4.93 11.20
CA LEU A 279 -7.52 -5.20 12.18
C LEU A 279 -7.99 -3.91 12.87
N ALA A 280 -7.08 -2.97 13.19
CA ALA A 280 -7.48 -1.68 13.72
C ALA A 280 -8.41 -0.93 12.76
N LEU A 281 -8.05 -0.93 11.47
CA LEU A 281 -8.85 -0.32 10.42
C LEU A 281 -10.20 -1.01 10.22
N ALA A 282 -10.25 -2.36 10.32
CA ALA A 282 -11.51 -3.12 10.25
C ALA A 282 -12.44 -2.80 11.43
N LYS A 283 -11.90 -2.72 12.64
CA LYS A 283 -12.67 -2.34 13.84
C LYS A 283 -13.22 -0.92 13.72
N GLU A 284 -12.42 0.01 13.22
CA GLU A 284 -12.85 1.39 12.98
C GLU A 284 -13.98 1.43 11.93
N GLY A 285 -13.85 0.67 10.83
CA GLY A 285 -14.87 0.58 9.79
C GLY A 285 -16.20 -0.02 10.27
N LEU A 286 -16.16 -0.95 11.25
CA LEU A 286 -17.36 -1.47 11.89
C LEU A 286 -17.97 -0.47 12.90
N ALA A 287 -17.16 0.29 13.61
CA ALA A 287 -17.63 1.24 14.63
C ALA A 287 -18.18 2.52 13.99
N GLY A 288 -17.50 3.06 12.98
CA GLY A 288 -17.82 4.32 12.36
C GLY A 288 -18.81 4.21 11.19
N ASP A 289 -19.12 5.38 10.61
CA ASP A 289 -20.01 5.51 9.44
C ASP A 289 -19.16 5.81 8.19
N TYR A 290 -18.50 4.79 7.68
CA TYR A 290 -17.59 4.91 6.55
C TYR A 290 -18.17 4.34 5.25
N GLY A 291 -17.98 5.05 4.16
CA GLY A 291 -18.25 4.59 2.81
C GLY A 291 -19.67 4.07 2.59
N LEU A 292 -19.77 2.87 2.02
CA LEU A 292 -21.06 2.19 1.80
C LEU A 292 -21.49 1.33 2.98
N LYS A 293 -20.69 1.23 4.03
CA LYS A 293 -20.95 0.40 5.22
C LYS A 293 -21.16 -1.09 4.89
N VAL A 294 -20.47 -1.57 3.86
CA VAL A 294 -20.62 -2.96 3.37
C VAL A 294 -20.28 -3.95 4.47
N GLY A 295 -19.14 -3.74 5.16
CA GLY A 295 -18.73 -4.60 6.26
C GLY A 295 -19.74 -4.60 7.42
N LYS A 296 -20.26 -3.42 7.77
CA LYS A 296 -21.26 -3.23 8.80
C LYS A 296 -22.57 -3.94 8.44
N ALA A 297 -23.06 -3.74 7.21
CA ALA A 297 -24.28 -4.40 6.72
C ALA A 297 -24.19 -5.93 6.74
N ILE A 298 -23.03 -6.50 6.39
CA ILE A 298 -22.81 -7.96 6.48
C ILE A 298 -22.82 -8.42 7.93
N ARG A 299 -22.21 -7.70 8.87
CA ARG A 299 -22.09 -8.09 10.27
C ARG A 299 -23.38 -7.88 11.07
N GLU A 300 -24.19 -6.88 10.74
CA GLU A 300 -25.44 -6.58 11.40
C GLU A 300 -26.60 -7.50 10.94
N ASN A 301 -26.53 -8.04 9.73
CA ASN A 301 -27.59 -8.91 9.17
C ASN A 301 -27.29 -10.42 9.30
N GLN A 302 -26.53 -10.81 10.32
CA GLN A 302 -26.12 -12.21 10.54
C GLN A 302 -27.30 -13.20 10.73
N GLN A 303 -28.42 -12.74 11.25
CA GLN A 303 -29.56 -13.60 11.53
C GLN A 303 -30.49 -13.77 10.32
N GLU A 304 -30.47 -12.87 9.35
CA GLU A 304 -31.42 -12.85 8.24
C GLU A 304 -30.83 -13.45 6.95
N VAL A 305 -29.64 -12.97 6.53
CA VAL A 305 -29.04 -13.30 5.23
C VAL A 305 -27.64 -13.86 5.38
N PHE A 306 -26.84 -13.26 6.24
CA PHE A 306 -25.46 -13.67 6.52
C PHE A 306 -25.42 -14.43 7.85
N GLY A 307 -24.81 -15.63 7.86
CA GLY A 307 -24.64 -16.40 9.09
C GLY A 307 -23.53 -15.86 10.00
N ASP A 308 -23.39 -16.46 11.18
CA ASP A 308 -22.21 -16.29 12.04
C ASP A 308 -21.12 -17.33 11.68
N ASP A 309 -21.01 -17.64 10.39
CA ASP A 309 -19.99 -18.51 9.85
C ASP A 309 -18.68 -17.76 9.55
N PHE A 310 -17.64 -18.51 9.18
CA PHE A 310 -16.34 -17.92 8.84
C PHE A 310 -16.42 -17.02 7.61
N LEU A 311 -17.19 -17.42 6.60
CA LEU A 311 -17.29 -16.65 5.34
C LEU A 311 -17.86 -15.26 5.61
N SER A 312 -18.99 -15.17 6.29
CA SER A 312 -19.64 -13.90 6.64
C SER A 312 -18.75 -13.03 7.54
N PHE A 313 -18.05 -13.66 8.49
CA PHE A 313 -17.10 -12.96 9.36
C PHE A 313 -15.93 -12.37 8.57
N ALA A 314 -15.27 -13.16 7.74
CA ALA A 314 -14.14 -12.71 6.94
C ALA A 314 -14.54 -11.62 5.94
N MET A 315 -15.67 -11.79 5.23
CA MET A 315 -16.22 -10.78 4.32
C MET A 315 -16.49 -9.46 5.03
N GLY A 316 -17.18 -9.51 6.17
CA GLY A 316 -17.56 -8.32 6.92
C GLY A 316 -16.37 -7.55 7.45
N MET A 317 -15.39 -8.24 8.06
CA MET A 317 -14.16 -7.63 8.57
C MET A 317 -13.32 -6.99 7.45
N THR A 318 -13.14 -7.71 6.33
CA THR A 318 -12.34 -7.22 5.22
C THR A 318 -12.99 -6.03 4.52
N ALA A 319 -14.32 -6.10 4.29
CA ALA A 319 -15.07 -5.00 3.71
C ALA A 319 -15.08 -3.76 4.60
N ALA A 320 -15.21 -3.91 5.93
CA ALA A 320 -15.17 -2.80 6.86
C ALA A 320 -13.84 -2.03 6.84
N ALA A 321 -12.70 -2.75 6.78
CA ALA A 321 -11.41 -2.12 6.61
C ALA A 321 -11.32 -1.31 5.30
N SER A 322 -11.87 -1.85 4.22
CA SER A 322 -11.94 -1.16 2.93
C SER A 322 -12.90 0.04 2.97
N ASP A 323 -14.07 -0.09 3.62
CA ASP A 323 -15.02 1.02 3.81
C ASP A 323 -14.34 2.21 4.50
N ALA A 324 -13.66 1.96 5.64
CA ALA A 324 -12.95 2.98 6.40
C ALA A 324 -11.85 3.65 5.54
N ARG A 325 -10.99 2.84 4.91
CA ARG A 325 -9.88 3.34 4.11
C ARG A 325 -10.35 4.17 2.92
N MET A 326 -11.34 3.68 2.16
CA MET A 326 -11.82 4.36 0.95
C MET A 326 -12.59 5.64 1.24
N ALA A 327 -13.15 5.77 2.43
CA ALA A 327 -13.82 6.98 2.89
C ALA A 327 -12.89 7.99 3.57
N GLY A 328 -11.57 7.73 3.64
CA GLY A 328 -10.60 8.68 4.18
C GLY A 328 -10.41 8.59 5.70
N CYS A 329 -10.52 7.40 6.28
CA CYS A 329 -10.08 7.15 7.66
C CYS A 329 -8.60 7.48 7.83
N THR A 330 -8.23 8.01 9.00
CA THR A 330 -6.87 8.44 9.32
C THR A 330 -5.98 7.32 9.85
N LEU A 331 -6.48 6.09 9.93
CA LEU A 331 -5.68 4.92 10.28
C LEU A 331 -4.96 4.36 9.04
N PRO A 332 -3.69 3.97 9.18
CA PRO A 332 -2.94 3.35 8.08
C PRO A 332 -3.43 1.92 7.82
N ALA A 333 -3.33 1.49 6.58
CA ALA A 333 -3.38 0.09 6.20
C ALA A 333 -1.97 -0.43 5.93
N LEU A 334 -1.68 -1.69 6.23
CA LEU A 334 -0.50 -2.33 5.64
C LEU A 334 -0.85 -2.70 4.20
N SER A 335 -0.15 -2.10 3.25
CA SER A 335 -0.38 -2.28 1.82
C SER A 335 0.36 -3.51 1.28
N ASN A 336 -0.02 -3.94 0.08
CA ASN A 336 0.74 -4.93 -0.69
C ASN A 336 0.86 -4.43 -2.13
N SER A 337 2.06 -4.46 -2.70
CA SER A 337 2.37 -4.01 -4.07
C SER A 337 1.81 -2.61 -4.39
N GLY A 338 1.94 -1.69 -3.44
CA GLY A 338 1.50 -0.29 -3.57
C GLY A 338 -0.02 -0.06 -3.42
N SER A 339 -0.81 -1.07 -3.05
CA SER A 339 -2.26 -0.93 -2.84
C SER A 339 -2.68 -1.34 -1.43
N GLY A 340 -3.28 -0.40 -0.68
CA GLY A 340 -3.80 -0.70 0.66
C GLY A 340 -4.98 -1.66 0.65
N ASN A 341 -5.90 -1.56 -0.33
CA ASN A 341 -6.99 -2.56 -0.45
C ASN A 341 -6.45 -3.94 -0.82
N GLN A 342 -5.35 -4.03 -1.56
CA GLN A 342 -4.68 -5.30 -1.81
C GLN A 342 -4.12 -5.87 -0.50
N GLY A 343 -3.43 -5.05 0.31
CA GLY A 343 -2.93 -5.46 1.63
C GLY A 343 -4.05 -5.89 2.60
N ILE A 344 -5.15 -5.13 2.65
CA ILE A 344 -6.33 -5.50 3.43
C ILE A 344 -6.91 -6.85 2.97
N THR A 345 -7.07 -7.04 1.66
CA THR A 345 -7.71 -8.25 1.13
C THR A 345 -6.82 -9.48 1.26
N VAL A 346 -5.49 -9.32 1.17
CA VAL A 346 -4.54 -10.43 1.30
C VAL A 346 -4.41 -10.91 2.74
N SER A 347 -4.61 -10.03 3.74
CA SER A 347 -4.34 -10.34 5.14
C SER A 347 -5.61 -10.56 5.99
N MET A 348 -6.64 -9.72 5.83
CA MET A 348 -7.81 -9.75 6.72
C MET A 348 -8.58 -11.07 6.75
N PRO A 349 -8.79 -11.81 5.64
CA PRO A 349 -9.44 -13.11 5.70
C PRO A 349 -8.65 -14.13 6.55
N ILE A 350 -7.33 -14.06 6.52
CA ILE A 350 -6.41 -14.91 7.30
C ILE A 350 -6.46 -14.51 8.77
N ILE A 351 -6.43 -13.20 9.05
CA ILE A 351 -6.56 -12.65 10.41
C ILE A 351 -7.95 -13.01 11.00
N ALA A 352 -9.01 -12.90 10.20
CA ALA A 352 -10.35 -13.31 10.61
C ALA A 352 -10.43 -14.81 10.95
N TYR A 353 -9.73 -15.65 10.15
CA TYR A 353 -9.62 -17.08 10.45
C TYR A 353 -8.90 -17.29 11.79
N ALA A 354 -7.76 -16.64 12.00
CA ALA A 354 -6.99 -16.77 13.22
C ALA A 354 -7.79 -16.33 14.46
N ILE A 355 -8.57 -15.26 14.35
CA ILE A 355 -9.45 -14.78 15.45
C ILE A 355 -10.55 -15.82 15.74
N LYS A 356 -11.22 -16.35 14.70
CA LYS A 356 -12.35 -17.25 14.87
C LYS A 356 -11.96 -18.64 15.41
N TYR A 357 -10.77 -19.10 15.05
CA TYR A 357 -10.29 -20.46 15.37
C TYR A 357 -9.06 -20.48 16.29
N GLU A 358 -8.73 -19.35 16.91
CA GLU A 358 -7.65 -19.19 17.91
C GLU A 358 -6.30 -19.75 17.42
N VAL A 359 -5.90 -19.36 16.21
CA VAL A 359 -4.63 -19.76 15.61
C VAL A 359 -3.48 -19.02 16.28
N ASP A 360 -2.40 -19.74 16.61
CA ASP A 360 -1.19 -19.15 17.19
C ASP A 360 -0.46 -18.21 16.21
N ASP A 361 0.41 -17.38 16.77
CA ASP A 361 1.11 -16.31 16.02
C ASP A 361 2.06 -16.87 14.96
N GLU A 362 2.68 -18.04 15.18
CA GLU A 362 3.58 -18.63 14.20
C GLU A 362 2.81 -19.12 12.97
N ARG A 363 1.73 -19.86 13.16
CA ARG A 363 0.89 -20.29 12.04
C ARG A 363 0.26 -19.12 11.30
N LEU A 364 -0.16 -18.09 12.02
CA LEU A 364 -0.66 -16.87 11.43
C LEU A 364 0.42 -16.17 10.58
N ALA A 365 1.63 -16.02 11.10
CA ALA A 365 2.73 -15.38 10.37
C ALA A 365 3.06 -16.15 9.07
N ARG A 366 3.15 -17.47 9.11
CA ARG A 366 3.37 -18.32 7.94
C ARG A 366 2.28 -18.16 6.88
N ALA A 367 1.02 -18.13 7.29
CA ALA A 367 -0.12 -17.93 6.41
C ALA A 367 -0.10 -16.53 5.77
N LEU A 368 0.27 -15.48 6.51
CA LEU A 368 0.41 -14.12 6.01
C LEU A 368 1.58 -13.97 5.04
N ILE A 369 2.74 -14.57 5.31
CA ILE A 369 3.89 -14.63 4.40
C ILE A 369 3.48 -15.27 3.08
N LEU A 370 2.87 -16.48 3.14
CA LEU A 370 2.40 -17.21 1.97
C LEU A 370 1.43 -16.36 1.13
N SER A 371 0.44 -15.78 1.77
CA SER A 371 -0.58 -14.97 1.11
C SER A 371 0.00 -13.72 0.45
N ASN A 372 0.85 -12.96 1.18
CA ASN A 372 1.48 -11.75 0.65
C ASN A 372 2.40 -12.07 -0.53
N LEU A 373 3.24 -13.10 -0.44
CA LEU A 373 4.15 -13.49 -1.52
C LEU A 373 3.42 -13.99 -2.76
N VAL A 374 2.35 -14.78 -2.62
CA VAL A 374 1.52 -15.22 -3.76
C VAL A 374 0.91 -14.01 -4.45
N ALA A 375 0.39 -13.03 -3.69
CA ALA A 375 -0.14 -11.81 -4.27
C ALA A 375 0.94 -10.99 -5.00
N ILE A 376 2.13 -10.81 -4.41
CA ILE A 376 3.27 -10.14 -5.04
C ILE A 376 3.67 -10.85 -6.33
N HIS A 377 3.77 -12.18 -6.30
CA HIS A 377 4.12 -13.00 -7.47
C HIS A 377 3.13 -12.83 -8.62
N ILE A 378 1.82 -12.96 -8.37
CA ILE A 378 0.80 -12.75 -9.39
C ILE A 378 0.83 -11.29 -9.90
N LYS A 379 0.96 -10.31 -8.97
CA LYS A 379 0.99 -8.89 -9.32
C LYS A 379 2.18 -8.52 -10.19
N SER A 380 3.31 -9.21 -10.07
CA SER A 380 4.50 -8.96 -10.88
C SER A 380 4.24 -9.12 -12.39
N PHE A 381 3.34 -10.02 -12.79
CA PHE A 381 2.93 -10.23 -14.18
C PHE A 381 1.84 -9.26 -14.67
N LEU A 382 1.14 -8.60 -13.75
CA LEU A 382 0.08 -7.63 -14.09
C LEU A 382 0.61 -6.20 -14.25
N GLY A 383 1.74 -5.90 -13.62
CA GLY A 383 2.24 -4.54 -13.44
C GLY A 383 1.51 -3.78 -12.34
N LYS A 384 2.05 -2.61 -11.97
CA LYS A 384 1.56 -1.82 -10.81
C LYS A 384 0.13 -1.32 -11.00
N LEU A 385 -0.20 -0.84 -12.20
CA LEU A 385 -1.51 -0.30 -12.57
C LEU A 385 -2.10 -1.12 -13.72
N SER A 386 -3.29 -1.66 -13.51
CA SER A 386 -3.99 -2.54 -14.44
C SER A 386 -5.49 -2.33 -14.34
N ALA A 387 -6.22 -2.58 -15.42
CA ALA A 387 -7.68 -2.66 -15.39
C ALA A 387 -8.20 -3.92 -14.70
N LEU A 388 -7.37 -4.94 -14.46
CA LEU A 388 -7.73 -6.04 -13.56
C LEU A 388 -7.67 -5.57 -12.11
N CYS A 389 -8.74 -5.83 -11.36
CA CYS A 389 -8.84 -5.38 -9.98
C CYS A 389 -7.78 -6.06 -9.09
N GLY A 390 -7.02 -5.28 -8.30
CA GLY A 390 -6.06 -5.81 -7.33
C GLY A 390 -6.67 -6.75 -6.28
N CYS A 391 -7.99 -6.64 -6.06
CA CYS A 391 -8.74 -7.56 -5.21
C CYS A 391 -8.67 -9.02 -5.71
N VAL A 392 -8.65 -9.26 -7.04
CA VAL A 392 -8.50 -10.61 -7.61
C VAL A 392 -7.18 -11.23 -7.17
N VAL A 393 -6.10 -10.49 -7.30
CA VAL A 393 -4.75 -10.93 -6.92
C VAL A 393 -4.66 -11.20 -5.42
N ALA A 394 -5.13 -10.25 -4.61
CA ALA A 394 -5.08 -10.32 -3.17
C ALA A 394 -5.92 -11.45 -2.60
N SER A 395 -7.14 -11.64 -3.12
CA SER A 395 -8.01 -12.74 -2.69
C SER A 395 -7.47 -14.12 -3.12
N THR A 396 -6.71 -14.19 -4.21
CA THR A 396 -5.97 -15.42 -4.55
C THR A 396 -4.91 -15.72 -3.50
N GLY A 397 -4.16 -14.72 -3.05
CA GLY A 397 -3.22 -14.88 -1.94
C GLY A 397 -3.91 -15.35 -0.65
N SER A 398 -5.04 -14.71 -0.27
CA SER A 398 -5.76 -15.12 0.94
C SER A 398 -6.38 -16.51 0.83
N ALA A 399 -6.78 -16.96 -0.36
CA ALA A 399 -7.20 -18.36 -0.57
C ALA A 399 -6.08 -19.35 -0.21
N CYS A 400 -4.85 -19.06 -0.63
CA CYS A 400 -3.67 -19.89 -0.28
C CYS A 400 -3.41 -19.91 1.23
N GLY A 401 -3.48 -18.77 1.90
CA GLY A 401 -3.33 -18.68 3.35
C GLY A 401 -4.42 -19.46 4.11
N ILE A 402 -5.67 -19.42 3.64
CA ILE A 402 -6.79 -20.19 4.20
C ILE A 402 -6.56 -21.69 4.00
N VAL A 403 -6.12 -22.13 2.82
CA VAL A 403 -5.74 -23.53 2.55
C VAL A 403 -4.68 -24.01 3.53
N TYR A 404 -3.61 -23.24 3.72
CA TYR A 404 -2.56 -23.56 4.68
C TYR A 404 -3.09 -23.68 6.12
N LEU A 405 -3.89 -22.72 6.57
CA LEU A 405 -4.46 -22.74 7.93
C LEU A 405 -5.41 -23.92 8.16
N GLN A 406 -5.99 -24.48 7.12
CA GLN A 406 -6.82 -25.68 7.19
C GLN A 406 -6.02 -26.99 6.97
N GLY A 407 -4.68 -26.92 6.88
CA GLY A 407 -3.78 -28.06 6.78
C GLY A 407 -3.55 -28.56 5.35
N GLY A 408 -3.94 -27.79 4.32
CA GLY A 408 -3.61 -28.10 2.93
C GLY A 408 -2.15 -27.81 2.62
N GLY A 409 -1.59 -28.53 1.65
CA GLY A 409 -0.22 -28.40 1.18
C GLY A 409 -0.11 -27.68 -0.17
N LEU A 410 1.06 -27.82 -0.80
CA LEU A 410 1.37 -27.18 -2.08
C LEU A 410 0.35 -27.53 -3.18
N GLN A 411 -0.12 -28.77 -3.23
CA GLN A 411 -1.06 -29.20 -4.27
C GLN A 411 -2.40 -28.46 -4.14
N GLU A 412 -2.93 -28.35 -2.92
CA GLU A 412 -4.18 -27.65 -2.64
C GLU A 412 -4.03 -26.14 -2.85
N ILE A 413 -2.86 -25.58 -2.57
CA ILE A 413 -2.54 -24.17 -2.87
C ILE A 413 -2.57 -23.92 -4.37
N CYS A 414 -1.93 -24.75 -5.18
CA CYS A 414 -1.99 -24.66 -6.65
C CYS A 414 -3.42 -24.75 -7.15
N ALA A 415 -4.22 -25.70 -6.65
CA ALA A 415 -5.62 -25.85 -7.00
C ALA A 415 -6.45 -24.61 -6.62
N ALA A 416 -6.20 -24.00 -5.45
CA ALA A 416 -6.88 -22.78 -5.04
C ALA A 416 -6.57 -21.59 -5.96
N ILE A 417 -5.32 -21.43 -6.40
CA ILE A 417 -4.91 -20.42 -7.38
C ILE A 417 -5.64 -20.62 -8.71
N GLN A 418 -5.68 -21.86 -9.22
CA GLN A 418 -6.38 -22.19 -10.47
C GLN A 418 -7.88 -21.96 -10.36
N ASN A 419 -8.51 -22.35 -9.25
CA ASN A 419 -9.93 -22.08 -8.97
C ASN A 419 -10.21 -20.57 -8.93
N MET A 420 -9.35 -19.79 -8.29
CA MET A 420 -9.49 -18.31 -8.29
C MET A 420 -9.34 -17.72 -9.68
N ALA A 421 -8.36 -18.17 -10.46
CA ALA A 421 -8.13 -17.70 -11.82
C ALA A 421 -9.32 -17.97 -12.73
N GLY A 422 -9.94 -19.16 -12.64
CA GLY A 422 -11.11 -19.50 -13.46
C GLY A 422 -12.41 -18.83 -12.99
N ASN A 423 -12.49 -18.38 -11.73
CA ASN A 423 -13.71 -17.81 -11.15
C ASN A 423 -13.78 -16.27 -11.32
N ILE A 424 -12.72 -15.52 -10.95
CA ILE A 424 -12.84 -14.08 -10.65
C ILE A 424 -11.99 -13.19 -11.54
N THR A 425 -11.23 -13.72 -12.51
CA THR A 425 -10.32 -12.94 -13.39
C THR A 425 -11.03 -11.82 -14.17
N GLY A 426 -12.35 -11.88 -14.33
CA GLY A 426 -13.13 -10.84 -15.00
C GLY A 426 -13.47 -9.59 -14.17
N MET A 427 -13.03 -9.46 -12.91
CA MET A 427 -13.34 -8.29 -12.08
C MET A 427 -12.52 -7.08 -12.51
N VAL A 428 -13.19 -6.07 -13.04
CA VAL A 428 -12.59 -4.84 -13.57
C VAL A 428 -12.30 -3.83 -12.46
N CYS A 429 -11.15 -3.12 -12.58
CA CYS A 429 -10.80 -1.98 -11.74
C CYS A 429 -11.20 -0.66 -12.45
N ASP A 430 -12.15 0.05 -11.87
CA ASP A 430 -12.63 1.35 -12.32
C ASP A 430 -12.23 2.49 -11.35
N GLY A 431 -11.05 2.39 -10.76
CA GLY A 431 -10.48 3.37 -9.83
C GLY A 431 -10.81 3.09 -8.37
N ALA A 432 -10.07 3.75 -7.46
CA ALA A 432 -10.27 3.63 -6.02
C ALA A 432 -11.46 4.48 -5.57
N LYS A 433 -12.40 3.87 -4.84
CA LYS A 433 -13.64 4.50 -4.38
C LYS A 433 -14.32 3.65 -3.30
N VAL A 434 -15.30 4.21 -2.61
CA VAL A 434 -16.06 3.51 -1.56
C VAL A 434 -16.70 2.19 -2.05
N GLY A 435 -17.07 2.08 -3.32
CA GLY A 435 -17.57 0.84 -3.93
C GLY A 435 -16.55 -0.31 -3.96
N CYS A 436 -15.27 -0.07 -3.69
CA CYS A 436 -14.26 -1.12 -3.60
C CYS A 436 -14.54 -2.12 -2.47
N ALA A 437 -15.20 -1.69 -1.39
CA ALA A 437 -15.58 -2.58 -0.29
C ALA A 437 -16.47 -3.76 -0.76
N MET A 438 -17.36 -3.53 -1.72
CA MET A 438 -18.15 -4.62 -2.32
C MET A 438 -17.28 -5.60 -3.11
N LYS A 439 -16.32 -5.09 -3.89
CA LYS A 439 -15.39 -5.94 -4.65
C LYS A 439 -14.51 -6.77 -3.72
N VAL A 440 -14.08 -6.18 -2.61
CA VAL A 440 -13.32 -6.86 -1.56
C VAL A 440 -14.14 -7.99 -0.95
N ALA A 441 -15.40 -7.75 -0.55
CA ALA A 441 -16.29 -8.79 -0.03
C ALA A 441 -16.48 -9.95 -1.04
N SER A 442 -16.70 -9.63 -2.32
CA SER A 442 -16.82 -10.64 -3.39
C SER A 442 -15.54 -11.46 -3.53
N GLY A 443 -14.36 -10.80 -3.53
CA GLY A 443 -13.07 -11.49 -3.58
C GLY A 443 -12.84 -12.45 -2.43
N VAL A 444 -13.19 -12.04 -1.20
CA VAL A 444 -13.11 -12.90 0.00
C VAL A 444 -14.04 -14.10 -0.13
N SER A 445 -15.26 -13.90 -0.61
CA SER A 445 -16.21 -14.99 -0.86
C SER A 445 -15.63 -16.02 -1.84
N CYS A 446 -15.07 -15.56 -2.96
CA CYS A 446 -14.40 -16.44 -3.93
C CYS A 446 -13.19 -17.16 -3.33
N ALA A 447 -12.39 -16.47 -2.50
CA ALA A 447 -11.22 -17.05 -1.85
C ALA A 447 -11.59 -18.23 -0.94
N VAL A 448 -12.61 -18.04 -0.09
CA VAL A 448 -13.08 -19.10 0.81
C VAL A 448 -13.64 -20.29 0.02
N GLN A 449 -14.46 -20.03 -1.02
CA GLN A 449 -14.98 -21.08 -1.89
C GLN A 449 -13.86 -21.87 -2.57
N SER A 450 -12.87 -21.17 -3.16
CA SER A 450 -11.73 -21.78 -3.85
C SER A 450 -10.87 -22.60 -2.92
N ALA A 451 -10.64 -22.14 -1.69
CA ALA A 451 -9.90 -22.88 -0.66
C ALA A 451 -10.63 -24.16 -0.25
N VAL A 452 -11.94 -24.07 0.01
CA VAL A 452 -12.75 -25.26 0.40
C VAL A 452 -12.79 -26.30 -0.72
N LEU A 453 -12.93 -25.89 -1.97
CA LEU A 453 -12.91 -26.80 -3.12
C LEU A 453 -11.54 -27.46 -3.27
N ALA A 454 -10.47 -26.70 -3.19
CA ALA A 454 -9.10 -27.22 -3.29
C ALA A 454 -8.81 -28.28 -2.20
N LEU A 455 -9.19 -28.02 -0.95
CA LEU A 455 -9.05 -28.95 0.16
C LEU A 455 -9.89 -30.24 0.00
N ARG A 456 -10.90 -30.23 -0.86
CA ARG A 456 -11.69 -31.41 -1.25
C ARG A 456 -11.16 -32.10 -2.50
N GLY A 457 -10.00 -31.69 -3.00
CA GLY A 457 -9.40 -32.21 -4.21
C GLY A 457 -10.10 -31.75 -5.49
N THR A 458 -10.87 -30.66 -5.43
CA THR A 458 -11.59 -30.10 -6.59
C THR A 458 -10.82 -28.90 -7.14
N CYS A 459 -10.42 -29.03 -8.42
CA CYS A 459 -9.75 -27.99 -9.19
C CYS A 459 -10.43 -27.85 -10.55
N ILE A 460 -10.53 -26.62 -11.07
CA ILE A 460 -10.95 -26.37 -12.44
C ILE A 460 -9.94 -27.03 -13.36
N PRO A 461 -10.38 -27.89 -14.31
CA PRO A 461 -9.45 -28.65 -15.16
C PRO A 461 -8.75 -27.76 -16.19
N SER A 462 -7.56 -28.15 -16.63
CA SER A 462 -6.75 -27.44 -17.62
C SER A 462 -7.39 -27.37 -19.03
N THR A 463 -8.49 -28.06 -19.24
CA THR A 463 -9.31 -27.94 -20.45
C THR A 463 -10.19 -26.69 -20.45
N ASP A 464 -10.31 -26.00 -19.32
CA ASP A 464 -11.25 -24.89 -19.15
C ASP A 464 -10.54 -23.52 -19.26
N GLY A 465 -10.86 -22.80 -20.32
CA GLY A 465 -10.52 -21.37 -20.48
C GLY A 465 -9.02 -21.08 -20.41
N ILE A 466 -8.62 -20.36 -19.34
CA ILE A 466 -7.24 -19.88 -19.15
C ILE A 466 -6.41 -20.73 -18.21
N ILE A 467 -6.99 -21.82 -17.72
CA ILE A 467 -6.34 -22.72 -16.76
C ILE A 467 -5.39 -23.67 -17.49
N GLU A 468 -4.25 -23.91 -16.90
CA GLU A 468 -3.21 -24.82 -17.39
C GLU A 468 -2.91 -25.89 -16.33
N ASP A 469 -2.28 -27.00 -16.72
CA ASP A 469 -1.82 -28.03 -15.76
C ASP A 469 -0.75 -27.46 -14.80
N ASP A 470 0.07 -26.54 -15.30
CA ASP A 470 1.07 -25.81 -14.54
C ASP A 470 0.46 -24.48 -14.00
N VAL A 471 0.43 -24.36 -12.67
CA VAL A 471 -0.08 -23.15 -12.00
C VAL A 471 0.64 -21.87 -12.43
N GLU A 472 1.95 -21.95 -12.71
CA GLU A 472 2.74 -20.80 -13.17
C GLU A 472 2.29 -20.32 -14.55
N LYS A 473 1.88 -21.21 -15.43
CA LYS A 473 1.30 -20.85 -16.73
C LYS A 473 -0.06 -20.19 -16.56
N THR A 474 -0.89 -20.71 -15.65
CA THR A 474 -2.18 -20.09 -15.30
C THR A 474 -1.96 -18.66 -14.78
N ILE A 475 -1.02 -18.44 -13.87
CA ILE A 475 -0.66 -17.11 -13.35
C ILE A 475 -0.23 -16.17 -14.49
N ARG A 476 0.64 -16.66 -15.40
CA ARG A 476 1.05 -15.86 -16.57
C ARG A 476 -0.10 -15.54 -17.51
N ASN A 477 -1.08 -16.44 -17.68
CA ASN A 477 -2.28 -16.16 -18.49
C ASN A 477 -3.13 -15.05 -17.86
N VAL A 478 -3.34 -15.07 -16.53
CA VAL A 478 -3.99 -13.98 -15.79
C VAL A 478 -3.21 -12.67 -15.98
N GLY A 479 -1.88 -12.73 -15.87
CA GLY A 479 -0.98 -11.60 -16.09
C GLY A 479 -1.15 -10.99 -17.48
N LYS A 480 -1.16 -11.81 -18.55
CA LYS A 480 -1.35 -11.35 -19.93
C LYS A 480 -2.70 -10.67 -20.15
N ILE A 481 -3.78 -11.23 -19.57
CA ILE A 481 -5.11 -10.63 -19.64
C ILE A 481 -5.11 -9.27 -18.97
N GLY A 482 -4.62 -9.19 -17.72
CA GLY A 482 -4.66 -7.97 -16.94
C GLY A 482 -3.70 -6.87 -17.43
N SER A 483 -2.57 -7.22 -18.04
CA SER A 483 -1.60 -6.26 -18.58
C SER A 483 -1.94 -5.86 -20.03
N ALA A 484 -1.59 -6.71 -21.00
CA ALA A 484 -1.76 -6.41 -22.42
C ALA A 484 -3.24 -6.45 -22.85
N GLY A 485 -4.00 -7.46 -22.38
CA GLY A 485 -5.37 -7.71 -22.81
C GLY A 485 -6.36 -6.61 -22.40
N MET A 486 -6.15 -5.97 -21.26
CA MET A 486 -7.08 -4.97 -20.73
C MET A 486 -6.71 -3.51 -21.01
N LYS A 487 -5.68 -3.21 -21.81
CA LYS A 487 -5.28 -1.83 -22.14
C LYS A 487 -6.43 -1.01 -22.75
N ALA A 488 -7.16 -1.57 -23.71
CA ALA A 488 -8.32 -0.90 -24.32
C ALA A 488 -9.47 -0.71 -23.32
N THR A 489 -9.70 -1.68 -22.43
CA THR A 489 -10.69 -1.61 -21.36
C THR A 489 -10.35 -0.50 -20.38
N ASP A 490 -9.08 -0.35 -20.00
CA ASP A 490 -8.62 0.69 -19.08
C ASP A 490 -8.86 2.10 -19.64
N ARG A 491 -8.54 2.29 -20.92
CA ARG A 491 -8.81 3.54 -21.62
C ARG A 491 -10.31 3.86 -21.70
N MET A 492 -11.12 2.87 -22.08
CA MET A 492 -12.57 3.03 -22.14
C MET A 492 -13.19 3.40 -20.79
N ILE A 493 -12.70 2.79 -19.70
CA ILE A 493 -13.17 3.11 -18.35
C ILE A 493 -12.86 4.57 -18.01
N LEU A 494 -11.65 5.03 -18.32
CA LEU A 494 -11.29 6.43 -18.08
C LEU A 494 -12.18 7.38 -18.90
N ASP A 495 -12.39 7.11 -20.18
CA ASP A 495 -13.24 7.92 -21.06
C ASP A 495 -14.66 8.03 -20.48
N ILE A 496 -15.24 6.90 -20.02
CA ILE A 496 -16.54 6.90 -19.33
C ILE A 496 -16.52 7.77 -18.05
N MET A 497 -15.45 7.70 -17.29
CA MET A 497 -15.33 8.47 -16.04
C MET A 497 -15.20 9.98 -16.30
N LEU A 498 -14.54 10.38 -17.36
CA LEU A 498 -14.36 11.78 -17.73
C LEU A 498 -15.60 12.41 -18.40
N CYS A 499 -16.54 11.58 -18.88
CA CYS A 499 -17.79 12.05 -19.51
C CYS A 499 -18.95 12.23 -18.52
N LYS A 500 -18.72 12.07 -17.21
CA LYS A 500 -19.74 12.24 -16.13
C LYS A 500 -19.79 13.71 -15.61
#